data_8e1530c0268ac3ba0f5ee5f48f63efc6
#
_entry.id   8e1530c0268ac3ba0f5ee5f48f63efc6
#
_cell.length_a   1.000
_cell.length_b   1.000
_cell.length_c   1.000
_cell.angle_alpha   90.00
_cell.angle_beta   90.00
_cell.angle_gamma   90.00
#
_symmetry.space_group_name_H-M   'P 1'
#
loop_
_entity.id
_entity.type
_entity.pdbx_description
1 polymer ?
#
loop_
_entity_poly.entity_id
_entity_poly.type
_entity_poly.pdbx_seq_one_letter_code
_entity_poly.pdbx_strand_id
1 'polypeptide(L)'
;MKRKSLTEAIAETGDEVAWALHRELMEDRLPVVMQIVVDGEPVSKSRARFTGKGSKVRAYTPEKTHAAEQRIAWLARQAGVKDVSGDRTFGLFTKFFCATWQRRDVDNMIKLVADALTGVVWVDDSQVSEVSGAVQRGVDDARTHILVYETTAAMPPTQPCRTCGKPVRQYKSQPNYCSRECSGLASRRRVDL
;
A
#
# COMPACT_ATOMS: atom_id res chain seq x y z
N MET A 1 -24.78 -11.57 -5.87
CA MET A 1 -23.63 -12.14 -6.64
C MET A 1 -22.73 -12.89 -5.66
N LYS A 2 -22.47 -14.20 -5.91
CA LYS A 2 -21.50 -14.95 -5.10
C LYS A 2 -20.10 -14.36 -5.37
N ARG A 3 -19.37 -14.00 -4.31
CA ARG A 3 -17.95 -13.60 -4.43
C ARG A 3 -17.16 -14.83 -4.91
N LYS A 4 -16.43 -14.70 -6.01
CA LYS A 4 -15.48 -15.73 -6.46
C LYS A 4 -14.39 -15.86 -5.40
N SER A 5 -14.00 -17.09 -5.09
CA SER A 5 -12.86 -17.34 -4.21
C SER A 5 -11.55 -16.88 -4.86
N LEU A 6 -10.52 -16.66 -4.06
CA LEU A 6 -9.17 -16.35 -4.57
C LEU A 6 -8.70 -17.47 -5.54
N THR A 7 -8.98 -18.72 -5.20
CA THR A 7 -8.67 -19.89 -6.02
C THR A 7 -9.28 -19.79 -7.42
N GLU A 8 -10.56 -19.42 -7.51
CA GLU A 8 -11.24 -19.23 -8.79
C GLU A 8 -10.65 -18.06 -9.58
N ALA A 9 -10.34 -16.94 -8.87
CA ALA A 9 -9.75 -15.79 -9.51
C ALA A 9 -8.33 -16.06 -10.06
N ILE A 10 -7.50 -16.80 -9.33
CA ILE A 10 -6.16 -17.21 -9.77
C ILE A 10 -6.22 -18.24 -10.88
N ALA A 11 -7.12 -19.22 -10.80
CA ALA A 11 -7.32 -20.23 -11.84
C ALA A 11 -7.64 -19.59 -13.21
N GLU A 12 -8.39 -18.51 -13.22
CA GLU A 12 -8.74 -17.78 -14.45
C GLU A 12 -7.56 -16.99 -15.03
N THR A 13 -6.48 -16.77 -14.28
CA THR A 13 -5.37 -15.90 -14.72
C THR A 13 -4.25 -16.64 -15.43
N GLY A 14 -4.08 -17.95 -15.19
CA GLY A 14 -2.95 -18.72 -15.71
C GLY A 14 -1.57 -18.21 -15.25
N ASP A 15 -1.51 -17.47 -14.15
CA ASP A 15 -0.31 -16.77 -13.68
C ASP A 15 0.45 -17.67 -12.69
N GLU A 16 1.66 -18.11 -13.08
CA GLU A 16 2.49 -18.99 -12.25
C GLU A 16 2.89 -18.36 -10.91
N VAL A 17 3.11 -17.06 -10.89
CA VAL A 17 3.45 -16.32 -9.65
C VAL A 17 2.26 -16.30 -8.71
N ALA A 18 1.07 -16.03 -9.25
CA ALA A 18 -0.18 -16.09 -8.48
C ALA A 18 -0.46 -17.50 -7.95
N TRP A 19 -0.15 -18.55 -8.73
CA TRP A 19 -0.27 -19.94 -8.31
C TRP A 19 0.74 -20.33 -7.23
N ALA A 20 2.00 -19.84 -7.33
CA ALA A 20 3.02 -20.08 -6.31
C ALA A 20 2.60 -19.44 -4.98
N LEU A 21 2.19 -18.17 -5.01
CA LEU A 21 1.69 -17.47 -3.83
C LEU A 21 0.43 -18.14 -3.25
N HIS A 22 -0.51 -18.54 -4.12
CA HIS A 22 -1.70 -19.26 -3.68
C HIS A 22 -1.35 -20.56 -2.96
N ARG A 23 -0.35 -21.32 -3.45
CA ARG A 23 0.11 -22.55 -2.82
C ARG A 23 0.67 -22.28 -1.41
N GLU A 24 1.50 -21.26 -1.27
CA GLU A 24 2.04 -20.86 0.04
C GLU A 24 0.96 -20.44 1.03
N LEU A 25 -0.06 -19.70 0.54
CA LEU A 25 -1.21 -19.29 1.35
C LEU A 25 -2.10 -20.48 1.77
N MET A 26 -2.32 -21.46 0.85
CA MET A 26 -3.15 -22.65 1.12
C MET A 26 -2.43 -23.67 2.02
N GLU A 27 -1.10 -23.63 2.08
CA GLU A 27 -0.30 -24.42 3.01
C GLU A 27 -0.20 -23.80 4.42
N ASP A 28 -1.02 -22.79 4.73
CA ASP A 28 -1.05 -22.00 5.99
C ASP A 28 0.30 -21.38 6.37
N ARG A 29 1.17 -21.18 5.38
CA ARG A 29 2.49 -20.57 5.62
C ARG A 29 2.42 -19.05 5.76
N LEU A 30 1.44 -18.43 5.10
CA LEU A 30 1.27 -16.98 5.08
C LEU A 30 -0.18 -16.61 5.42
N PRO A 31 -0.44 -16.04 6.60
CA PRO A 31 -1.78 -15.63 7.00
C PRO A 31 -2.35 -14.54 6.09
N VAL A 32 -3.52 -14.77 5.51
CA VAL A 32 -4.24 -13.77 4.74
C VAL A 32 -4.84 -12.72 5.67
N VAL A 33 -4.47 -11.47 5.46
CA VAL A 33 -4.99 -10.32 6.22
C VAL A 33 -6.24 -9.77 5.54
N MET A 34 -6.23 -9.65 4.22
CA MET A 34 -7.33 -9.06 3.46
C MET A 34 -7.32 -9.55 2.01
N GLN A 35 -8.53 -9.75 1.48
CA GLN A 35 -8.77 -9.96 0.06
C GLN A 35 -9.97 -9.15 -0.38
N ILE A 36 -9.79 -8.32 -1.41
CA ILE A 36 -10.87 -7.51 -1.99
C ILE A 36 -10.80 -7.49 -3.51
N VAL A 37 -11.95 -7.27 -4.13
CA VAL A 37 -12.09 -6.98 -5.55
C VAL A 37 -12.68 -5.57 -5.69
N VAL A 38 -12.01 -4.75 -6.47
CA VAL A 38 -12.44 -3.38 -6.79
C VAL A 38 -12.92 -3.38 -8.23
N ASP A 39 -14.22 -3.27 -8.44
CA ASP A 39 -14.82 -3.24 -9.77
C ASP A 39 -14.51 -1.93 -10.49
N GLY A 40 -14.42 -2.01 -11.80
CA GLY A 40 -14.17 -0.90 -12.71
C GLY A 40 -12.71 -0.77 -13.14
N GLU A 41 -12.50 0.12 -14.10
CA GLU A 41 -11.21 0.29 -14.74
C GLU A 41 -10.11 0.69 -13.75
N PRO A 42 -9.01 -0.07 -13.64
CA PRO A 42 -7.92 0.24 -12.73
C PRO A 42 -7.34 1.63 -12.97
N VAL A 43 -6.97 2.33 -11.91
CA VAL A 43 -6.44 3.69 -11.96
C VAL A 43 -4.96 3.67 -11.62
N SER A 44 -4.13 4.33 -12.44
CA SER A 44 -2.72 4.57 -12.10
C SER A 44 -2.60 5.82 -11.24
N LYS A 45 -1.68 5.81 -10.29
CA LYS A 45 -1.35 6.98 -9.50
C LYS A 45 -0.82 8.09 -10.40
N SER A 46 -1.49 9.21 -10.41
CA SER A 46 -1.03 10.39 -11.12
C SER A 46 0.00 11.15 -10.29
N ARG A 47 0.98 11.73 -10.97
CA ARG A 47 1.90 12.67 -10.30
C ARG A 47 1.10 13.84 -9.73
N ALA A 48 1.51 14.31 -8.55
CA ALA A 48 0.95 15.51 -7.97
C ALA A 48 1.04 16.67 -8.98
N ARG A 49 -0.06 17.39 -9.15
CA ARG A 49 -0.09 18.61 -9.96
C ARG A 49 0.10 19.81 -9.07
N PHE A 50 0.64 20.87 -9.64
CA PHE A 50 0.89 22.11 -8.91
C PHE A 50 -0.01 23.21 -9.45
N THR A 51 -0.62 23.97 -8.56
CA THR A 51 -1.40 25.17 -8.89
C THR A 51 -0.85 26.36 -8.13
N GLY A 52 -0.89 27.55 -8.77
CA GLY A 52 -0.44 28.79 -8.18
C GLY A 52 0.79 29.38 -8.88
N LYS A 53 1.18 30.61 -8.48
CA LYS A 53 2.36 31.32 -8.97
C LYS A 53 3.20 31.78 -7.78
N GLY A 54 4.54 31.76 -7.94
CA GLY A 54 5.49 32.21 -6.93
C GLY A 54 5.41 31.39 -5.64
N SER A 55 5.41 32.04 -4.50
CA SER A 55 5.39 31.39 -3.16
C SER A 55 4.07 30.71 -2.79
N LYS A 56 3.02 30.83 -3.61
CA LYS A 56 1.69 30.24 -3.36
C LYS A 56 1.43 28.96 -4.18
N VAL A 57 2.47 28.24 -4.55
CA VAL A 57 2.34 26.95 -5.24
C VAL A 57 1.81 25.88 -4.27
N ARG A 58 0.70 25.23 -4.64
CA ARG A 58 0.12 24.10 -3.89
C ARG A 58 0.14 22.84 -4.76
N ALA A 59 0.62 21.74 -4.18
CA ALA A 59 0.49 20.43 -4.78
C ALA A 59 -0.89 19.87 -4.47
N TYR A 60 -1.53 19.21 -5.46
CA TYR A 60 -2.78 18.49 -5.26
C TYR A 60 -2.77 17.14 -6.00
N THR A 61 -3.43 16.17 -5.42
CA THR A 61 -3.69 14.89 -6.05
C THR A 61 -4.91 15.03 -6.96
N PRO A 62 -4.85 14.59 -8.25
CA PRO A 62 -6.00 14.63 -9.13
C PRO A 62 -7.21 13.86 -8.53
N GLU A 63 -8.42 14.40 -8.72
CA GLU A 63 -9.66 13.87 -8.15
C GLU A 63 -9.86 12.38 -8.44
N LYS A 64 -9.58 11.95 -9.67
CA LYS A 64 -9.68 10.54 -10.06
C LYS A 64 -8.80 9.61 -9.22
N THR A 65 -7.58 10.05 -8.90
CA THR A 65 -6.65 9.28 -8.06
C THR A 65 -7.18 9.22 -6.64
N HIS A 66 -7.62 10.35 -6.09
CA HIS A 66 -8.16 10.43 -4.73
C HIS A 66 -9.44 9.59 -4.55
N ALA A 67 -10.36 9.64 -5.50
CA ALA A 67 -11.58 8.82 -5.49
C ALA A 67 -11.27 7.31 -5.53
N ALA A 68 -10.26 6.90 -6.32
CA ALA A 68 -9.83 5.50 -6.37
C ALA A 68 -9.20 5.06 -5.05
N GLU A 69 -8.32 5.87 -4.45
CA GLU A 69 -7.73 5.61 -3.13
C GLU A 69 -8.81 5.47 -2.05
N GLN A 70 -9.77 6.39 -2.01
CA GLN A 70 -10.89 6.33 -1.06
C GLN A 70 -11.75 5.07 -1.23
N ARG A 71 -12.04 4.66 -2.48
CA ARG A 71 -12.81 3.45 -2.75
C ARG A 71 -12.10 2.20 -2.27
N ILE A 72 -10.80 2.06 -2.53
CA ILE A 72 -9.98 0.93 -2.06
C ILE A 72 -9.96 0.92 -0.53
N ALA A 73 -9.67 2.06 0.10
CA ALA A 73 -9.63 2.19 1.56
C ALA A 73 -10.99 1.83 2.20
N TRP A 74 -12.10 2.22 1.58
CA TRP A 74 -13.43 1.88 2.06
C TRP A 74 -13.69 0.38 1.99
N LEU A 75 -13.39 -0.27 0.83
CA LEU A 75 -13.56 -1.71 0.67
C LEU A 75 -12.67 -2.51 1.64
N ALA A 76 -11.45 -2.05 1.88
CA ALA A 76 -10.54 -2.66 2.82
C ALA A 76 -11.10 -2.64 4.27
N ARG A 77 -11.68 -1.51 4.69
CA ARG A 77 -12.37 -1.42 5.99
C ARG A 77 -13.57 -2.37 6.06
N GLN A 78 -14.36 -2.49 4.99
CA GLN A 78 -15.49 -3.42 4.92
C GLN A 78 -15.06 -4.89 4.96
N ALA A 79 -13.84 -5.21 4.50
CA ALA A 79 -13.27 -6.55 4.58
C ALA A 79 -12.90 -6.97 6.02
N GLY A 80 -13.04 -6.06 6.99
CA GLY A 80 -12.90 -6.36 8.40
C GLY A 80 -11.46 -6.32 8.92
N VAL A 81 -10.57 -5.60 8.27
CA VAL A 81 -9.23 -5.33 8.82
C VAL A 81 -9.39 -4.56 10.13
N LYS A 82 -9.02 -5.21 11.25
CA LYS A 82 -9.30 -4.68 12.59
C LYS A 82 -8.07 -4.13 13.32
N ASP A 83 -6.89 -4.55 12.90
CA ASP A 83 -5.67 -4.24 13.66
C ASP A 83 -4.60 -3.65 12.73
N VAL A 84 -4.40 -2.35 12.86
CA VAL A 84 -3.33 -1.60 12.19
C VAL A 84 -2.13 -1.53 13.15
N SER A 85 -1.35 -2.62 13.21
CA SER A 85 -0.16 -2.69 14.05
C SER A 85 1.08 -2.24 13.29
N GLY A 86 1.95 -1.49 13.96
CA GLY A 86 3.26 -1.11 13.42
C GLY A 86 4.30 -2.23 13.48
N ASP A 87 3.99 -3.40 14.05
CA ASP A 87 4.98 -4.45 14.34
C ASP A 87 4.97 -5.61 13.34
N ARG A 88 4.03 -5.61 12.41
CA ARG A 88 3.89 -6.63 11.37
C ARG A 88 4.44 -6.15 10.03
N THR A 89 4.87 -7.11 9.21
CA THR A 89 5.24 -6.88 7.81
C THR A 89 4.24 -7.58 6.90
N PHE A 90 4.05 -7.01 5.72
CA PHE A 90 3.00 -7.43 4.81
C PHE A 90 3.55 -7.68 3.41
N GLY A 91 2.92 -8.63 2.72
CA GLY A 91 3.00 -8.79 1.29
C GLY A 91 1.76 -8.23 0.62
N LEU A 92 1.95 -7.54 -0.50
CA LEU A 92 0.90 -7.00 -1.35
C LEU A 92 0.94 -7.69 -2.71
N PHE A 93 -0.10 -8.44 -3.04
CA PHE A 93 -0.33 -8.96 -4.37
C PHE A 93 -1.50 -8.22 -5.03
N THR A 94 -1.31 -7.80 -6.30
CA THR A 94 -2.33 -7.12 -7.08
C THR A 94 -2.43 -7.68 -8.49
N LYS A 95 -3.66 -7.86 -8.99
CA LYS A 95 -3.91 -8.17 -10.39
C LYS A 95 -4.90 -7.16 -10.96
N PHE A 96 -4.47 -6.49 -12.01
CA PHE A 96 -5.24 -5.44 -12.68
C PHE A 96 -5.81 -5.96 -13.99
N PHE A 97 -7.12 -6.02 -14.10
CA PHE A 97 -7.87 -6.37 -15.30
C PHE A 97 -8.38 -5.09 -15.95
N CYS A 98 -7.79 -4.71 -17.08
CA CYS A 98 -8.12 -3.48 -17.80
C CYS A 98 -8.98 -3.80 -19.03
N ALA A 99 -10.11 -3.13 -19.20
CA ALA A 99 -10.93 -3.26 -20.42
C ALA A 99 -10.21 -2.64 -21.63
N THR A 100 -9.40 -1.61 -21.39
CA THR A 100 -8.70 -0.91 -22.45
C THR A 100 -7.27 -1.40 -22.65
N TRP A 101 -6.75 -1.21 -23.87
CA TRP A 101 -5.35 -1.48 -24.23
C TRP A 101 -4.41 -0.32 -23.87
N GLN A 102 -4.91 0.73 -23.22
CA GLN A 102 -4.11 1.88 -22.81
C GLN A 102 -2.87 1.44 -22.01
N ARG A 103 -1.71 1.96 -22.39
CA ARG A 103 -0.46 1.74 -21.64
C ARG A 103 -0.59 2.38 -20.25
N ARG A 104 -0.33 1.59 -19.24
CA ARG A 104 -0.27 2.00 -17.84
C ARG A 104 0.91 1.34 -17.18
N ASP A 105 1.57 2.06 -16.31
CA ASP A 105 2.69 1.53 -15.55
C ASP A 105 2.13 0.75 -14.36
N VAL A 106 2.51 -0.51 -14.27
CA VAL A 106 2.04 -1.41 -13.21
C VAL A 106 2.47 -0.92 -11.82
N ASP A 107 3.69 -0.40 -11.71
CA ASP A 107 4.21 0.19 -10.48
C ASP A 107 3.39 1.37 -9.97
N ASN A 108 2.93 2.26 -10.86
CA ASN A 108 2.04 3.36 -10.52
C ASN A 108 0.64 2.90 -10.09
N MET A 109 0.15 1.77 -10.60
CA MET A 109 -1.11 1.17 -10.14
C MET A 109 -0.95 0.52 -8.77
N ILE A 110 0.14 -0.23 -8.56
CA ILE A 110 0.50 -0.82 -7.27
C ILE A 110 0.66 0.27 -6.20
N LYS A 111 1.36 1.35 -6.54
CA LYS A 111 1.58 2.47 -5.64
C LYS A 111 0.27 3.13 -5.19
N LEU A 112 -0.71 3.27 -6.09
CA LEU A 112 -2.04 3.77 -5.73
C LEU A 112 -2.70 2.86 -4.69
N VAL A 113 -2.63 1.53 -4.88
CA VAL A 113 -3.18 0.56 -3.95
C VAL A 113 -2.47 0.64 -2.59
N ALA A 114 -1.14 0.66 -2.59
CA ALA A 114 -0.36 0.73 -1.36
C ALA A 114 -0.65 2.00 -0.54
N ASP A 115 -0.73 3.15 -1.22
CA ASP A 115 -1.07 4.42 -0.55
C ASP A 115 -2.51 4.41 0.01
N ALA A 116 -3.46 3.82 -0.72
CA ALA A 116 -4.85 3.68 -0.26
C ALA A 116 -5.00 2.79 0.98
N LEU A 117 -4.10 1.84 1.17
CA LEU A 117 -4.10 0.91 2.31
C LEU A 117 -3.31 1.44 3.51
N THR A 118 -2.52 2.50 3.33
CA THR A 118 -1.82 3.18 4.44
C THR A 118 -2.83 3.80 5.41
N GLY A 119 -2.68 3.51 6.70
CA GLY A 119 -3.64 3.91 7.73
C GLY A 119 -4.91 3.05 7.77
N VAL A 120 -5.01 1.99 6.96
CA VAL A 120 -6.13 1.03 6.93
C VAL A 120 -5.65 -0.38 7.23
N VAL A 121 -4.55 -0.82 6.61
CA VAL A 121 -3.96 -2.15 6.79
C VAL A 121 -2.62 -2.06 7.49
N TRP A 122 -1.81 -1.08 7.15
CA TRP A 122 -0.53 -0.78 7.78
C TRP A 122 -0.43 0.69 8.17
N VAL A 123 0.43 0.98 9.11
CA VAL A 123 0.69 2.35 9.59
C VAL A 123 1.51 3.13 8.56
N ASP A 124 2.47 2.45 7.93
CA ASP A 124 3.45 3.04 7.01
C ASP A 124 3.81 2.03 5.93
N ASP A 125 4.06 2.51 4.70
CA ASP A 125 4.39 1.67 3.54
C ASP A 125 5.71 0.90 3.70
N SER A 126 6.58 1.32 4.61
CA SER A 126 7.78 0.56 4.99
C SER A 126 7.50 -0.81 5.62
N GLN A 127 6.25 -1.08 6.03
CA GLN A 127 5.81 -2.39 6.49
C GLN A 127 5.55 -3.37 5.34
N VAL A 128 5.47 -2.88 4.10
CA VAL A 128 5.30 -3.74 2.93
C VAL A 128 6.68 -4.26 2.50
N SER A 129 6.94 -5.53 2.77
CA SER A 129 8.23 -6.19 2.48
C SER A 129 8.24 -6.91 1.13
N GLU A 130 7.08 -7.26 0.62
CA GLU A 130 6.92 -7.99 -0.63
C GLU A 130 5.84 -7.35 -1.48
N VAL A 131 6.11 -7.18 -2.77
CA VAL A 131 5.15 -6.62 -3.71
C VAL A 131 5.16 -7.42 -5.00
N SER A 132 3.98 -7.85 -5.43
CA SER A 132 3.78 -8.49 -6.72
C SER A 132 2.57 -7.87 -7.44
N GLY A 133 2.68 -7.71 -8.75
CA GLY A 133 1.60 -7.16 -9.54
C GLY A 133 1.65 -7.57 -10.99
N ALA A 134 0.47 -7.80 -11.57
CA ALA A 134 0.31 -8.15 -12.97
C ALA A 134 -0.83 -7.35 -13.62
N VAL A 135 -0.74 -7.14 -14.93
CA VAL A 135 -1.76 -6.45 -15.71
C VAL A 135 -2.25 -7.35 -16.86
N GLN A 136 -3.54 -7.54 -16.93
CA GLN A 136 -4.22 -8.15 -18.06
C GLN A 136 -5.08 -7.11 -18.76
N ARG A 137 -4.99 -7.01 -20.08
CA ARG A 137 -5.70 -6.00 -20.89
C ARG A 137 -6.71 -6.65 -21.83
N GLY A 138 -7.68 -5.85 -22.28
CA GLY A 138 -8.70 -6.30 -23.23
C GLY A 138 -9.71 -7.26 -22.60
N VAL A 139 -10.01 -7.10 -21.32
CA VAL A 139 -11.04 -7.89 -20.63
C VAL A 139 -12.38 -7.15 -20.65
N ASP A 140 -13.49 -7.88 -20.69
CA ASP A 140 -14.83 -7.28 -20.68
C ASP A 140 -15.20 -6.73 -19.30
N ASP A 141 -14.68 -7.35 -18.24
CA ASP A 141 -14.97 -7.00 -16.84
C ASP A 141 -13.73 -6.42 -16.15
N ALA A 142 -13.57 -5.11 -16.28
CA ALA A 142 -12.45 -4.38 -15.67
C ALA A 142 -12.55 -4.38 -14.15
N ARG A 143 -11.46 -4.77 -13.47
CA ARG A 143 -11.40 -4.86 -12.02
C ARG A 143 -9.97 -4.93 -11.50
N THR A 144 -9.80 -4.73 -10.20
CA THR A 144 -8.53 -4.95 -9.50
C THR A 144 -8.73 -5.98 -8.40
N HIS A 145 -7.94 -7.04 -8.40
CA HIS A 145 -7.84 -7.96 -7.28
C HIS A 145 -6.69 -7.52 -6.38
N ILE A 146 -6.95 -7.43 -5.09
CA ILE A 146 -5.99 -7.04 -4.07
C ILE A 146 -5.99 -8.09 -2.98
N LEU A 147 -4.83 -8.66 -2.70
CA LEU A 147 -4.57 -9.58 -1.61
C LEU A 147 -3.46 -9.04 -0.74
N VAL A 148 -3.68 -9.01 0.55
CA VAL A 148 -2.67 -8.69 1.57
C VAL A 148 -2.51 -9.88 2.48
N TYR A 149 -1.28 -10.27 2.73
CA TYR A 149 -0.90 -11.34 3.62
C TYR A 149 0.21 -10.88 4.58
N GLU A 150 0.32 -11.53 5.72
CA GLU A 150 1.40 -11.26 6.67
C GLU A 150 2.67 -12.00 6.26
N THR A 151 3.82 -11.35 6.31
CA THR A 151 5.12 -11.94 6.00
C THR A 151 5.94 -12.18 7.25
N THR A 152 6.99 -12.98 7.14
CA THR A 152 7.93 -13.24 8.23
C THR A 152 9.12 -12.27 8.22
N ALA A 153 9.11 -11.25 7.36
CA ALA A 153 10.20 -10.30 7.27
C ALA A 153 10.35 -9.51 8.57
N ALA A 154 11.58 -9.40 9.06
CA ALA A 154 11.84 -8.68 10.30
C ALA A 154 11.69 -7.17 10.11
N MET A 155 11.00 -6.53 11.04
CA MET A 155 10.96 -5.07 11.13
C MET A 155 12.21 -4.54 11.82
N PRO A 156 12.71 -3.36 11.42
CA PRO A 156 13.80 -2.72 12.14
C PRO A 156 13.45 -2.48 13.62
N PRO A 157 14.42 -2.57 14.53
CA PRO A 157 14.19 -2.33 15.95
C PRO A 157 13.71 -0.90 16.19
N THR A 158 12.95 -0.71 17.25
CA THR A 158 12.54 0.61 17.71
C THR A 158 13.55 1.19 18.69
N GLN A 159 13.71 2.50 18.65
CA GLN A 159 14.47 3.26 19.66
C GLN A 159 13.65 4.48 20.08
N PRO A 160 13.90 5.04 21.28
CA PRO A 160 13.19 6.23 21.72
C PRO A 160 13.58 7.46 20.86
N CYS A 161 12.59 8.27 20.49
CA CYS A 161 12.82 9.58 19.90
C CYS A 161 13.66 10.44 20.85
N ARG A 162 14.72 11.05 20.34
CA ARG A 162 15.62 11.89 21.18
C ARG A 162 14.96 13.11 21.81
N THR A 163 13.84 13.57 21.27
CA THR A 163 13.16 14.76 21.77
C THR A 163 12.01 14.42 22.72
N CYS A 164 11.19 13.41 22.42
CA CYS A 164 9.96 13.14 23.16
C CYS A 164 9.83 11.70 23.70
N GLY A 165 10.82 10.83 23.47
CA GLY A 165 10.82 9.46 23.96
C GLY A 165 9.90 8.48 23.23
N LYS A 166 9.04 8.93 22.31
CA LYS A 166 8.15 8.04 21.55
C LYS A 166 8.97 7.02 20.74
N PRO A 167 8.50 5.76 20.61
CA PRO A 167 9.20 4.75 19.82
C PRO A 167 9.29 5.16 18.35
N VAL A 168 10.47 5.02 17.77
CA VAL A 168 10.74 5.29 16.35
C VAL A 168 11.51 4.12 15.76
N ARG A 169 11.10 3.61 14.60
CA ARG A 169 11.83 2.54 13.91
C ARG A 169 13.13 3.04 13.31
N GLN A 170 14.14 2.20 13.43
CA GLN A 170 15.50 2.54 13.01
C GLN A 170 15.79 2.02 11.60
N TYR A 171 15.37 2.77 10.57
CA TYR A 171 15.66 2.46 9.18
C TYR A 171 17.06 2.90 8.70
N LYS A 172 17.73 3.75 9.47
CA LYS A 172 19.07 4.29 9.16
C LYS A 172 19.91 4.33 10.42
N SER A 173 21.22 4.36 10.26
CA SER A 173 22.20 4.42 11.34
C SER A 173 22.14 5.71 12.19
N GLN A 174 21.41 6.72 11.75
CA GLN A 174 21.29 7.99 12.47
C GLN A 174 20.05 8.03 13.37
N PRO A 175 20.13 8.75 14.49
CA PRO A 175 19.03 8.85 15.44
C PRO A 175 17.82 9.47 14.82
N ASN A 176 16.75 8.78 14.98
CA ASN A 176 15.51 9.17 14.39
C ASN A 176 14.70 10.01 15.35
N TYR A 177 14.02 10.97 14.80
CA TYR A 177 12.99 11.75 15.46
C TYR A 177 11.64 11.26 14.94
N CYS A 178 10.64 11.22 15.81
CA CYS A 178 9.30 10.73 15.45
C CYS A 178 8.55 11.67 14.49
N SER A 179 9.02 12.93 14.37
CA SER A 179 8.43 13.93 13.47
C SER A 179 9.46 15.01 13.11
N ARG A 180 9.13 15.80 12.08
CA ARG A 180 9.92 17.00 11.72
C ARG A 180 9.97 18.02 12.85
N GLU A 181 8.91 18.14 13.65
CA GLU A 181 8.87 19.03 14.82
C GLU A 181 9.88 18.60 15.87
N CYS A 182 9.94 17.31 16.21
CA CYS A 182 10.93 16.79 17.14
C CYS A 182 12.36 16.99 16.63
N SER A 183 12.61 16.82 15.33
CA SER A 183 13.90 17.12 14.71
C SER A 183 14.24 18.62 14.79
N GLY A 184 13.28 19.48 14.51
CA GLY A 184 13.45 20.95 14.59
C GLY A 184 13.72 21.45 16.01
N LEU A 185 13.04 20.89 17.02
CA LEU A 185 13.30 21.22 18.43
C LEU A 185 14.71 20.81 18.87
N ALA A 186 15.20 19.66 18.43
CA ALA A 186 16.56 19.22 18.72
C ALA A 186 17.62 20.13 18.06
N SER A 187 17.34 20.66 16.86
CA SER A 187 18.24 21.59 16.18
C SER A 187 18.29 22.94 16.87
N ARG A 188 17.17 23.46 17.38
CA ARG A 188 17.11 24.71 18.11
C ARG A 188 17.88 24.68 19.44
N ARG A 189 17.78 23.58 20.20
CA ARG A 189 18.52 23.36 21.45
C ARG A 189 20.04 23.28 21.27
N ARG A 190 20.56 23.06 20.05
CA ARG A 190 22.00 23.07 19.76
C ARG A 190 22.57 24.45 19.47
N VAL A 191 21.72 25.43 19.20
CA VAL A 191 22.13 26.82 18.91
C VAL A 191 22.27 27.65 20.18
N ASP A 192 21.64 27.18 21.27
CA ASP A 192 21.63 27.87 22.58
C ASP A 192 22.73 27.37 23.54
N LEU A 193 23.72 26.63 23.05
CA LEU A 193 24.92 26.16 23.76
C LEU A 193 26.21 26.66 23.08
#